data_6f8c4c5e910b22ba75004c52420cb27c
#
_entry.id   6f8c4c5e910b22ba75004c52420cb27c
#
_cell.length_a   1.000
_cell.length_b   1.000
_cell.length_c   1.000
_cell.angle_alpha   90.00
_cell.angle_beta   90.00
_cell.angle_gamma   90.00
#
_symmetry.space_group_name_H-M   'P 1'
#
loop_
_entity.id
_entity.type
_entity.pdbx_description
1 polymer ?
#
loop_
_entity_poly.entity_id
_entity_poly.type
_entity_poly.pdbx_seq_one_letter_code
_entity_poly.pdbx_strand_id
1 'polypeptide(L)'
;MNIFVFVKQIPVISDIRMNHQTFTVDRSSAGSMMNPADLHAVEAALSLKSVLGGSVTVLTMGDESCDVQLREAIAMGADTAVRITDDAYTGADTLVTAKVLTAAVRRLGPADCIFTGHASLDGATGQT
;
A
#
# COMPACT_ATOMS: atom_id res chain seq x y z
N MET A 1 14.43 -10.31 -12.69
CA MET A 1 13.02 -9.82 -12.79
C MET A 1 12.80 -8.77 -11.72
N ASN A 2 12.28 -7.61 -12.12
CA ASN A 2 11.93 -6.52 -11.21
C ASN A 2 10.42 -6.53 -10.95
N ILE A 3 10.03 -6.92 -9.75
CA ILE A 3 8.64 -7.04 -9.34
C ILE A 3 8.29 -5.87 -8.43
N PHE A 4 7.25 -5.13 -8.74
CA PHE A 4 6.73 -4.06 -7.89
C PHE A 4 5.41 -4.48 -7.26
N VAL A 5 5.19 -4.11 -6.01
CA VAL A 5 3.94 -4.38 -5.29
C VAL A 5 3.45 -3.09 -4.66
N PHE A 6 2.20 -2.73 -4.93
CA PHE A 6 1.57 -1.60 -4.26
C PHE A 6 0.82 -2.07 -3.03
N VAL A 7 1.07 -1.40 -1.91
CA VAL A 7 0.39 -1.69 -0.65
C VAL A 7 -0.22 -0.42 -0.07
N LYS A 8 -1.31 -0.57 0.66
CA LYS A 8 -2.02 0.51 1.30
C LYS A 8 -2.15 0.27 2.80
N GLN A 9 -1.86 1.30 3.58
CA GLN A 9 -2.24 1.35 4.98
C GLN A 9 -3.73 1.68 5.09
N ILE A 10 -4.45 0.90 5.89
CA ILE A 10 -5.85 1.15 6.21
C ILE A 10 -6.04 1.18 7.73
N PRO A 11 -7.08 1.86 8.24
CA PRO A 11 -7.42 1.76 9.65
C PRO A 11 -7.92 0.35 10.00
N VAL A 12 -7.64 -0.10 11.22
CA VAL A 12 -8.24 -1.34 11.73
C VAL A 12 -9.72 -1.07 11.98
N ILE A 13 -10.58 -1.70 11.20
CA ILE A 13 -12.03 -1.42 11.17
C ILE A 13 -12.69 -1.71 12.53
N SER A 14 -12.22 -2.72 13.26
CA SER A 14 -12.73 -3.04 14.59
C SER A 14 -12.46 -1.96 15.64
N ASP A 15 -11.50 -1.07 15.40
CA ASP A 15 -11.09 -0.03 16.33
C ASP A 15 -11.73 1.33 16.02
N ILE A 16 -12.51 1.42 14.96
CA ILE A 16 -13.22 2.64 14.57
C ILE A 16 -14.36 2.86 15.57
N ARG A 17 -14.30 4.00 16.26
CA ARG A 17 -15.33 4.44 17.20
C ARG A 17 -16.16 5.57 16.57
N MET A 18 -17.45 5.56 16.83
CA MET A 18 -18.31 6.68 16.48
C MET A 18 -18.28 7.72 17.60
N ASN A 19 -18.02 8.98 17.25
CA ASN A 19 -18.22 10.08 18.18
C ASN A 19 -19.72 10.39 18.27
N HIS A 20 -20.33 10.02 19.39
CA HIS A 20 -21.77 10.19 19.61
C HIS A 20 -22.22 11.66 19.77
N GLN A 21 -21.29 12.60 19.97
CA GLN A 21 -21.61 14.03 20.07
C GLN A 21 -21.66 14.71 18.70
N THR A 22 -20.79 14.30 17.77
CA THR A 22 -20.68 14.91 16.43
C THR A 22 -21.24 14.00 15.34
N PHE A 23 -21.62 12.76 15.66
CA PHE A 23 -22.05 11.72 14.71
C PHE A 23 -21.02 11.46 13.61
N THR A 24 -19.74 11.71 13.91
CA THR A 24 -18.63 11.45 13.01
C THR A 24 -17.84 10.21 13.45
N VAL A 25 -17.24 9.54 12.48
CA VAL A 25 -16.34 8.41 12.73
C VAL A 25 -15.01 8.96 13.23
N ASP A 26 -14.66 8.63 14.47
CA ASP A 26 -13.34 8.95 15.01
C ASP A 26 -12.33 7.89 14.54
N ARG A 27 -11.47 8.30 13.62
CA ARG A 27 -10.38 7.47 13.09
C ARG A 27 -9.05 7.71 13.83
N SER A 28 -8.98 8.70 14.70
CA SER A 28 -7.73 9.12 15.36
C SER A 28 -7.20 8.09 16.36
N SER A 29 -8.09 7.25 16.92
CA SER A 29 -7.74 6.20 17.87
C SER A 29 -7.61 4.81 17.26
N ALA A 30 -7.91 4.67 15.96
CA ALA A 30 -7.82 3.38 15.29
C ALA A 30 -6.35 3.02 15.01
N GLY A 31 -5.97 1.78 15.30
CA GLY A 31 -4.72 1.19 14.82
C GLY A 31 -4.71 1.15 13.28
N SER A 32 -3.55 0.91 12.71
CA SER A 32 -3.39 0.75 11.28
C SER A 32 -2.90 -0.64 10.92
N MET A 33 -3.28 -1.10 9.73
CA MET A 33 -2.87 -2.39 9.20
C MET A 33 -2.62 -2.28 7.69
N MET A 34 -1.87 -3.22 7.14
CA MET A 34 -1.81 -3.36 5.68
C MET A 34 -3.14 -3.89 5.17
N ASN A 35 -3.62 -3.33 4.06
CA ASN A 35 -4.81 -3.83 3.40
C ASN A 35 -4.67 -5.33 3.10
N PRO A 36 -5.61 -6.20 3.52
CA PRO A 36 -5.46 -7.65 3.41
C PRO A 36 -5.26 -8.15 1.98
N ALA A 37 -5.92 -7.55 1.00
CA ALA A 37 -5.71 -7.90 -0.41
C ALA A 37 -4.27 -7.64 -0.87
N ASP A 38 -3.62 -6.62 -0.30
CA ASP A 38 -2.23 -6.27 -0.63
C ASP A 38 -1.24 -7.26 0.01
N LEU A 39 -1.55 -7.82 1.18
CA LEU A 39 -0.76 -8.92 1.75
C LEU A 39 -0.70 -10.12 0.81
N HIS A 40 -1.81 -10.48 0.18
CA HIS A 40 -1.84 -11.53 -0.85
C HIS A 40 -0.98 -11.15 -2.07
N ALA A 41 -1.00 -9.88 -2.47
CA ALA A 41 -0.16 -9.39 -3.56
C ALA A 41 1.33 -9.49 -3.23
N VAL A 42 1.74 -9.15 -2.01
CA VAL A 42 3.12 -9.31 -1.54
C VAL A 42 3.52 -10.78 -1.56
N GLU A 43 2.69 -11.66 -1.02
CA GLU A 43 2.96 -13.12 -0.99
C GLU A 43 3.09 -13.70 -2.41
N ALA A 44 2.22 -13.29 -3.33
CA ALA A 44 2.29 -13.72 -4.74
C ALA A 44 3.60 -13.27 -5.40
N ALA A 45 4.02 -12.03 -5.15
CA ALA A 45 5.28 -11.50 -5.68
C ALA A 45 6.50 -12.24 -5.12
N LEU A 46 6.50 -12.55 -3.82
CA LEU A 46 7.57 -13.32 -3.18
C LEU A 46 7.64 -14.76 -3.70
N SER A 47 6.47 -15.37 -3.91
CA SER A 47 6.37 -16.70 -4.51
C SER A 47 6.94 -16.71 -5.92
N LEU A 48 6.61 -15.72 -6.74
CA LEU A 48 7.15 -15.59 -8.10
C LEU A 48 8.68 -15.38 -8.07
N LYS A 49 9.19 -14.52 -7.18
CA LYS A 49 10.62 -14.31 -6.98
C LYS A 49 11.33 -15.61 -6.60
N SER A 50 10.73 -16.45 -5.76
CA SER A 50 11.34 -17.71 -5.33
C SER A 50 11.56 -18.68 -6.48
N VAL A 51 10.74 -18.62 -7.51
CA VAL A 51 10.80 -19.50 -8.69
C VAL A 51 11.69 -18.91 -9.78
N LEU A 52 11.52 -17.64 -10.09
CA LEU A 52 12.16 -16.99 -11.25
C LEU A 52 13.36 -16.12 -10.88
N GLY A 53 13.62 -15.90 -9.60
CA GLY A 53 14.63 -14.95 -9.14
C GLY A 53 14.23 -13.49 -9.34
N GLY A 54 15.13 -12.58 -9.01
CA GLY A 54 14.92 -11.15 -9.15
C GLY A 54 14.70 -10.44 -7.82
N SER A 55 14.06 -9.29 -7.86
CA SER A 55 13.83 -8.44 -6.70
C SER A 55 12.37 -8.02 -6.57
N VAL A 56 11.91 -7.88 -5.33
CA VAL A 56 10.57 -7.36 -5.00
C VAL A 56 10.73 -6.02 -4.31
N THR A 57 10.14 -4.99 -4.90
CA THR A 57 10.06 -3.64 -4.33
C THR A 57 8.62 -3.33 -3.97
N VAL A 58 8.39 -3.03 -2.70
CA VAL A 58 7.06 -2.65 -2.20
C VAL A 58 6.94 -1.13 -2.12
N LEU A 59 5.86 -0.58 -2.66
CA LEU A 59 5.59 0.85 -2.67
C LEU A 59 4.28 1.14 -1.95
N THR A 60 4.30 2.23 -1.17
CA THR A 60 3.08 2.82 -0.61
C THR A 60 3.09 4.33 -0.78
N MET A 61 1.92 4.92 -0.92
CA MET A 61 1.70 6.37 -0.91
C MET A 61 1.07 6.76 0.42
N GLY A 62 1.76 7.58 1.19
CA GLY A 62 1.29 8.01 2.50
C GLY A 62 2.35 8.75 3.31
N ASP A 63 2.05 9.01 4.55
CA ASP A 63 2.94 9.66 5.52
C ASP A 63 3.86 8.66 6.25
N GLU A 64 4.58 9.13 7.25
CA GLU A 64 5.52 8.31 8.02
C GLU A 64 4.87 7.14 8.76
N SER A 65 3.57 7.20 9.04
CA SER A 65 2.86 6.10 9.70
C SER A 65 2.85 4.82 8.86
N CYS A 66 2.99 4.94 7.53
CA CYS A 66 3.07 3.81 6.61
C CYS A 66 4.38 2.99 6.74
N ASP A 67 5.38 3.49 7.44
CA ASP A 67 6.65 2.78 7.61
C ASP A 67 6.48 1.44 8.32
N VAL A 68 5.47 1.31 9.18
CA VAL A 68 5.15 0.05 9.86
C VAL A 68 4.80 -1.04 8.84
N GLN A 69 3.94 -0.74 7.86
CA GLN A 69 3.54 -1.69 6.82
C GLN A 69 4.70 -1.98 5.85
N LEU A 70 5.53 -1.01 5.56
CA LEU A 70 6.72 -1.22 4.75
C LEU A 70 7.73 -2.15 5.43
N ARG A 71 7.94 -1.99 6.74
CA ARG A 71 8.79 -2.90 7.53
C ARG A 71 8.21 -4.31 7.59
N GLU A 72 6.88 -4.44 7.67
CA GLU A 72 6.19 -5.72 7.60
C GLU A 72 6.48 -6.41 6.25
N ALA A 73 6.38 -5.69 5.13
CA ALA A 73 6.70 -6.23 3.82
C ALA A 73 8.17 -6.68 3.69
N ILE A 74 9.11 -5.91 4.26
CA ILE A 74 10.53 -6.32 4.34
C ILE A 74 10.69 -7.59 5.18
N ALA A 75 10.00 -7.67 6.33
CA ALA A 75 10.04 -8.86 7.18
C ALA A 75 9.45 -10.10 6.48
N MET A 76 8.48 -9.93 5.58
CA MET A 76 7.95 -11.01 4.74
C MET A 76 8.96 -11.49 3.69
N GLY A 77 9.92 -10.66 3.28
CA GLY A 77 10.96 -11.02 2.32
C GLY A 77 11.14 -10.08 1.13
N ALA A 78 10.46 -8.93 1.12
CA ALA A 78 10.69 -7.91 0.10
C ALA A 78 12.13 -7.35 0.21
N ASP A 79 12.73 -7.02 -0.93
CA ASP A 79 14.11 -6.54 -0.99
C ASP A 79 14.22 -5.04 -0.73
N THR A 80 13.21 -4.30 -1.15
CA THR A 80 13.18 -2.84 -1.06
C THR A 80 11.77 -2.36 -0.71
N ALA A 81 11.71 -1.31 0.10
CA ALA A 81 10.45 -0.64 0.43
C ALA A 81 10.58 0.86 0.14
N VAL A 82 9.57 1.44 -0.50
CA VAL A 82 9.55 2.83 -0.92
C VAL A 82 8.27 3.50 -0.44
N ARG A 83 8.42 4.59 0.30
CA ARG A 83 7.32 5.48 0.65
C ARG A 83 7.32 6.69 -0.28
N ILE A 84 6.15 6.96 -0.85
CA ILE A 84 5.91 8.14 -1.67
C ILE A 84 5.08 9.10 -0.83
N THR A 85 5.66 10.22 -0.46
CA THR A 85 5.04 11.18 0.44
C THR A 85 5.19 12.60 -0.09
N ASP A 86 4.10 13.35 -0.04
CA ASP A 86 4.03 14.78 -0.29
C ASP A 86 2.70 15.28 0.26
N ASP A 87 2.68 16.44 0.89
CA ASP A 87 1.46 17.06 1.42
C ASP A 87 0.41 17.29 0.31
N ALA A 88 0.88 17.51 -0.93
CA ALA A 88 0.01 17.66 -2.11
C ALA A 88 -0.81 16.40 -2.42
N TYR A 89 -0.43 15.22 -1.92
CA TYR A 89 -1.15 13.97 -2.16
C TYR A 89 -2.23 13.68 -1.12
N THR A 90 -2.32 14.48 -0.07
CA THR A 90 -3.36 14.32 0.96
C THR A 90 -4.75 14.49 0.33
N GLY A 91 -5.59 13.47 0.50
CA GLY A 91 -6.92 13.47 -0.09
C GLY A 91 -6.96 13.20 -1.61
N ALA A 92 -5.87 12.72 -2.20
CA ALA A 92 -5.82 12.34 -3.61
C ALA A 92 -6.91 11.30 -3.94
N ASP A 93 -7.55 11.49 -5.09
CA ASP A 93 -8.48 10.51 -5.66
C ASP A 93 -7.74 9.33 -6.30
N THR A 94 -8.48 8.37 -6.83
CA THR A 94 -7.91 7.17 -7.47
C THR A 94 -7.07 7.50 -8.71
N LEU A 95 -7.48 8.50 -9.49
CA LEU A 95 -6.76 8.91 -10.70
C LEU A 95 -5.40 9.54 -10.35
N VAL A 96 -5.36 10.45 -9.38
CA VAL A 96 -4.13 11.08 -8.92
C VAL A 96 -3.20 10.03 -8.29
N THR A 97 -3.74 9.16 -7.46
CA THR A 97 -2.99 8.05 -6.88
C THR A 97 -2.35 7.18 -7.94
N ALA A 98 -3.10 6.76 -8.96
CA ALA A 98 -2.59 5.95 -10.05
C ALA A 98 -1.46 6.66 -10.84
N LYS A 99 -1.60 7.96 -11.09
CA LYS A 99 -0.55 8.77 -11.75
C LYS A 99 0.73 8.84 -10.92
N VAL A 100 0.60 9.06 -9.61
CA VAL A 100 1.75 9.12 -8.70
C VAL A 100 2.48 7.78 -8.63
N LEU A 101 1.75 6.69 -8.47
CA LEU A 101 2.33 5.33 -8.46
C LEU A 101 3.02 5.00 -9.79
N THR A 102 2.41 5.36 -10.91
CA THR A 102 3.00 5.17 -12.24
C THR A 102 4.30 5.95 -12.38
N ALA A 103 4.33 7.21 -11.96
CA ALA A 103 5.53 8.05 -12.00
C ALA A 103 6.66 7.47 -11.13
N ALA A 104 6.31 6.96 -9.94
CA ALA A 104 7.27 6.32 -9.04
C ALA A 104 7.90 5.07 -9.66
N VAL A 105 7.10 4.20 -10.26
CA VAL A 105 7.62 2.99 -10.95
C VAL A 105 8.54 3.38 -12.09
N ARG A 106 8.16 4.35 -12.92
CA ARG A 106 9.01 4.83 -14.02
C ARG A 106 10.34 5.38 -13.53
N ARG A 107 10.36 6.03 -12.37
CA ARG A 107 11.57 6.59 -11.77
C ARG A 107 12.48 5.51 -11.17
N LEU A 108 11.91 4.46 -10.60
CA LEU A 108 12.65 3.39 -9.94
C LEU A 108 13.27 2.38 -10.90
N GLY A 109 12.84 2.37 -12.14
CA GLY A 109 13.37 1.51 -13.18
C GLY A 109 12.30 0.65 -13.86
N PRO A 110 12.70 -0.17 -14.83
CA PRO A 110 11.74 -0.99 -15.57
C PRO A 110 11.10 -2.02 -14.63
N ALA A 111 9.77 -2.11 -14.70
CA ALA A 111 9.00 -3.15 -14.04
C ALA A 111 8.75 -4.31 -15.02
N ASP A 112 9.12 -5.51 -14.63
CA ASP A 112 8.75 -6.72 -15.38
C ASP A 112 7.33 -7.17 -14.99
N CYS A 113 6.96 -6.97 -13.72
CA CYS A 113 5.66 -7.34 -13.19
C CYS A 113 5.23 -6.38 -12.08
N ILE A 114 3.92 -6.10 -12.01
CA ILE A 114 3.31 -5.30 -10.95
C ILE A 114 2.19 -6.11 -10.33
N PHE A 115 2.22 -6.25 -9.00
CA PHE A 115 1.15 -6.86 -8.21
C PHE A 115 0.41 -5.80 -7.40
N THR A 116 -0.90 -5.93 -7.34
CA THR A 116 -1.77 -5.10 -6.50
C THR A 116 -2.85 -5.95 -5.87
N GLY A 117 -3.36 -5.53 -4.72
CA GLY A 117 -4.65 -6.00 -4.26
C GLY A 117 -5.76 -5.54 -5.22
N HIS A 118 -6.89 -6.22 -5.21
CA HIS A 118 -8.01 -5.87 -6.09
C HIS A 118 -8.78 -4.62 -5.63
N ALA A 119 -8.80 -4.36 -4.33
CA ALA A 119 -9.43 -3.19 -3.71
C ALA A 119 -8.93 -3.01 -2.28
N SER A 120 -9.06 -1.81 -1.74
CA SER A 120 -8.86 -1.55 -0.31
C SER A 120 -10.16 -1.68 0.47
N LEU A 121 -10.09 -2.15 1.71
CA LEU A 121 -11.28 -2.32 2.55
C LEU A 121 -11.92 -0.99 2.98
N ASP A 122 -11.15 0.10 3.02
CA ASP A 122 -11.64 1.41 3.44
C ASP A 122 -12.34 2.18 2.30
N GLY A 123 -11.72 2.24 1.12
CA GLY A 123 -12.26 2.97 -0.03
C GLY A 123 -13.09 2.08 -0.97
N ALA A 124 -12.71 0.84 -1.12
CA ALA A 124 -13.39 -0.22 -1.88
C ALA A 124 -13.72 0.12 -3.35
N THR A 125 -13.06 1.11 -3.95
CA THR A 125 -13.37 1.54 -5.33
C THR A 125 -12.86 0.56 -6.38
N GLY A 126 -11.73 -0.09 -6.13
CA GLY A 126 -11.06 -0.97 -7.09
C GLY A 126 -10.63 -0.27 -8.39
N GLN A 127 -10.50 1.07 -8.37
CA GLN A 127 -10.24 1.88 -9.59
C GLN A 127 -8.80 2.40 -9.71
N THR A 128 -7.99 2.29 -8.65
CA THR A 128 -6.59 2.73 -8.70
C THR A 128 -5.73 1.74 -9.48
#